data_303870f2bc722be51f193d6b9f05be20
#
_entry.id   303870f2bc722be51f193d6b9f05be20
#
_cell.length_a   1.000
_cell.length_b   1.000
_cell.length_c   1.000
_cell.angle_alpha   90.00
_cell.angle_beta   90.00
_cell.angle_gamma   90.00
#
_symmetry.space_group_name_H-M   'P 1'
#
loop_
_entity.id
_entity.type
_entity.pdbx_description
1 polymer ?
#
loop_
_entity_poly.entity_id
_entity_poly.type
_entity_poly.pdbx_seq_one_letter_code
_entity_poly.pdbx_strand_id
1 'polypeptide(L)'
;MNNKQKIYFFSQLQTDGDQNMVDILGGKGANIAEMCKLGLPVPPGFTLATSLCSDYLKTKSLSASLKKNIKKNIAKTEGIIERTFGGSNPLLLSVRSGAPVSMPGMMETILNIGLTSKTIPFMIDATSGNERFVYDSYRRLIMMYADVVMEKALKLNKSSRPIRELMEKELDSIKKVNGYKNDSNMKAKDWKVLSEKYLKIVKKEFGVPFPDDHYEQLYGAVAAVFESWNGKRAKEYRSFEKISSSMGTAVNVQAMVFGNLGKNSGTGVAFTRNPSTGENNFFGEWLPNAQGEDVVAGVRTPHPIIDEKNSNKSLSVALPKAFEDLKDVRLSLIHISEPTRLSWI
;
A
#
# COMPACT_ATOMS: atom_id res chain seq x y z
N MET A 1 -24.65 20.42 3.00
CA MET A 1 -24.03 19.80 1.81
C MET A 1 -24.61 18.39 1.64
N ASN A 2 -25.23 18.09 0.51
CA ASN A 2 -25.94 16.82 0.25
C ASN A 2 -24.93 15.70 0.00
N ASN A 3 -24.51 15.00 1.04
CA ASN A 3 -23.39 14.05 1.04
C ASN A 3 -23.83 12.67 0.47
N LYS A 4 -24.28 12.65 -0.80
CA LYS A 4 -24.63 11.40 -1.52
C LYS A 4 -23.42 10.62 -2.01
N GLN A 5 -22.25 11.27 -2.24
CA GLN A 5 -21.06 10.64 -2.74
C GLN A 5 -20.31 9.93 -1.60
N LYS A 6 -20.05 8.64 -1.78
CA LYS A 6 -19.35 7.80 -0.78
C LYS A 6 -18.02 7.23 -1.29
N ILE A 7 -17.75 7.37 -2.60
CA ILE A 7 -16.49 6.96 -3.24
C ILE A 7 -15.98 8.12 -4.09
N TYR A 8 -14.74 8.48 -3.93
CA TYR A 8 -14.08 9.62 -4.56
C TYR A 8 -12.93 9.12 -5.41
N PHE A 9 -13.06 9.28 -6.71
CA PHE A 9 -12.05 8.87 -7.68
C PHE A 9 -10.90 9.87 -7.70
N PHE A 10 -9.68 9.40 -7.97
CA PHE A 10 -8.51 10.24 -8.15
C PHE A 10 -7.59 9.71 -9.25
N SER A 11 -7.14 10.62 -10.09
CA SER A 11 -6.11 10.42 -11.12
C SER A 11 -5.61 11.80 -11.58
N GLN A 12 -4.55 11.84 -12.37
CA GLN A 12 -4.08 13.09 -12.99
C GLN A 12 -5.12 13.71 -13.94
N LEU A 13 -6.02 12.90 -14.53
CA LEU A 13 -7.01 13.36 -15.49
C LEU A 13 -8.30 13.86 -14.82
N GLN A 14 -8.66 13.25 -13.67
CA GLN A 14 -9.90 13.56 -12.95
C GLN A 14 -9.71 13.29 -11.47
N THR A 15 -10.16 14.22 -10.62
CA THR A 15 -10.12 14.07 -9.17
C THR A 15 -11.40 14.62 -8.55
N ASP A 16 -12.06 13.78 -7.75
CA ASP A 16 -13.35 14.11 -7.11
C ASP A 16 -13.19 14.79 -5.74
N GLY A 17 -12.00 14.81 -5.16
CA GLY A 17 -11.71 15.33 -3.82
C GLY A 17 -10.67 16.46 -3.81
N ASP A 18 -10.39 17.00 -2.61
CA ASP A 18 -9.32 17.99 -2.37
C ASP A 18 -8.76 17.91 -0.95
N GLN A 19 -7.71 18.72 -0.67
CA GLN A 19 -7.02 18.75 0.62
C GLN A 19 -7.91 19.15 1.82
N ASN A 20 -9.01 19.87 1.59
CA ASN A 20 -9.91 20.33 2.65
C ASN A 20 -10.89 19.23 3.09
N MET A 21 -10.95 18.12 2.37
CA MET A 21 -11.89 17.02 2.62
C MET A 21 -11.33 15.95 3.58
N VAL A 22 -10.47 16.35 4.53
CA VAL A 22 -9.78 15.42 5.46
C VAL A 22 -10.79 14.60 6.28
N ASP A 23 -11.88 15.17 6.73
CA ASP A 23 -12.90 14.46 7.51
C ASP A 23 -13.62 13.37 6.70
N ILE A 24 -13.67 13.50 5.38
CA ILE A 24 -14.33 12.57 4.46
C ILE A 24 -13.37 11.55 3.89
N LEU A 25 -12.22 12.03 3.39
CA LEU A 25 -11.24 11.22 2.66
C LEU A 25 -10.11 10.68 3.54
N GLY A 26 -10.05 11.16 4.80
CA GLY A 26 -8.89 10.97 5.64
C GLY A 26 -7.67 11.76 5.15
N GLY A 27 -6.65 11.90 5.97
CA GLY A 27 -5.45 12.67 5.61
C GLY A 27 -4.78 12.14 4.33
N LYS A 28 -4.66 10.82 4.17
CA LYS A 28 -4.06 10.23 2.97
C LYS A 28 -4.88 10.50 1.70
N GLY A 29 -6.20 10.28 1.75
CA GLY A 29 -7.07 10.47 0.59
C GLY A 29 -7.14 11.94 0.15
N ALA A 30 -7.23 12.88 1.09
CA ALA A 30 -7.23 14.31 0.81
C ALA A 30 -5.92 14.77 0.15
N ASN A 31 -4.77 14.34 0.69
CA ASN A 31 -3.46 14.66 0.12
C ASN A 31 -3.24 14.02 -1.25
N ILE A 32 -3.67 12.77 -1.45
CA ILE A 32 -3.63 12.11 -2.77
C ILE A 32 -4.44 12.90 -3.79
N ALA A 33 -5.65 13.32 -3.43
CA ALA A 33 -6.49 14.11 -4.32
C ALA A 33 -5.83 15.45 -4.69
N GLU A 34 -5.22 16.12 -3.73
CA GLU A 34 -4.51 17.37 -3.98
C GLU A 34 -3.30 17.17 -4.89
N MET A 35 -2.47 16.15 -4.64
CA MET A 35 -1.35 15.81 -5.51
C MET A 35 -1.79 15.53 -6.96
N CYS A 36 -2.93 14.86 -7.15
CA CYS A 36 -3.51 14.65 -8.48
C CYS A 36 -3.90 15.97 -9.15
N LYS A 37 -4.50 16.92 -8.42
CA LYS A 37 -4.85 18.26 -8.94
C LYS A 37 -3.63 19.07 -9.36
N LEU A 38 -2.51 18.88 -8.68
CA LEU A 38 -1.23 19.49 -9.04
C LEU A 38 -0.56 18.82 -10.26
N GLY A 39 -1.20 17.80 -10.85
CA GLY A 39 -0.64 17.08 -11.99
C GLY A 39 0.51 16.15 -11.66
N LEU A 40 0.73 15.83 -10.37
CA LEU A 40 1.77 14.88 -9.96
C LEU A 40 1.47 13.46 -10.46
N PRO A 41 2.49 12.64 -10.72
CA PRO A 41 2.34 11.28 -11.28
C PRO A 41 1.83 10.28 -10.22
N VAL A 42 0.67 10.55 -9.66
CA VAL A 42 0.00 9.71 -8.68
C VAL A 42 -0.72 8.58 -9.40
N PRO A 43 -0.45 7.29 -9.07
CA PRO A 43 -1.21 6.19 -9.62
C PRO A 43 -2.71 6.33 -9.34
N PRO A 44 -3.60 6.07 -10.34
CA PRO A 44 -5.03 6.27 -10.19
C PRO A 44 -5.64 5.30 -9.18
N GLY A 45 -6.81 5.67 -8.67
CA GLY A 45 -7.55 4.89 -7.70
C GLY A 45 -8.78 5.62 -7.17
N PHE A 46 -9.24 5.20 -6.02
CA PHE A 46 -10.39 5.84 -5.36
C PHE A 46 -10.33 5.70 -3.85
N THR A 47 -10.96 6.64 -3.16
CA THR A 47 -11.10 6.65 -1.71
C THR A 47 -12.55 6.35 -1.33
N LEU A 48 -12.75 5.34 -0.48
CA LEU A 48 -14.02 5.10 0.21
C LEU A 48 -14.06 6.01 1.44
N ALA A 49 -15.11 6.82 1.55
CA ALA A 49 -15.27 7.83 2.60
C ALA A 49 -15.33 7.22 4.01
N THR A 50 -14.93 8.01 5.01
CA THR A 50 -14.96 7.64 6.45
C THR A 50 -16.34 7.18 6.92
N SER A 51 -17.43 7.76 6.38
CA SER A 51 -18.80 7.38 6.69
C SER A 51 -19.11 5.91 6.38
N LEU A 52 -18.47 5.32 5.36
CA LEU A 52 -18.62 3.91 5.03
C LEU A 52 -18.01 2.98 6.09
N CYS A 53 -17.00 3.44 6.83
CA CYS A 53 -16.46 2.71 7.98
C CYS A 53 -17.54 2.53 9.05
N SER A 54 -18.24 3.59 9.41
CA SER A 54 -19.32 3.54 10.39
C SER A 54 -20.47 2.64 9.94
N ASP A 55 -20.86 2.71 8.65
CA ASP A 55 -21.86 1.83 8.06
C ASP A 55 -21.43 0.35 8.15
N TYR A 56 -20.19 0.05 7.77
CA TYR A 56 -19.63 -1.29 7.83
C TYR A 56 -19.53 -1.83 9.26
N LEU A 57 -19.05 -1.02 10.20
CA LEU A 57 -18.89 -1.45 11.59
C LEU A 57 -20.22 -1.81 12.27
N LYS A 58 -21.34 -1.22 11.83
CA LYS A 58 -22.69 -1.57 12.29
C LYS A 58 -23.23 -2.85 11.67
N THR A 59 -23.03 -3.02 10.35
CA THR A 59 -23.64 -4.13 9.58
C THR A 59 -22.73 -5.33 9.41
N LYS A 60 -21.42 -5.15 9.60
CA LYS A 60 -20.35 -6.14 9.36
C LYS A 60 -20.36 -6.70 7.94
N SER A 61 -20.91 -5.93 6.99
CA SER A 61 -21.00 -6.33 5.60
C SER A 61 -20.85 -5.15 4.65
N LEU A 62 -20.27 -5.42 3.46
CA LEU A 62 -20.27 -4.48 2.36
C LEU A 62 -21.55 -4.66 1.55
N SER A 63 -22.40 -3.64 1.48
CA SER A 63 -23.67 -3.71 0.74
C SER A 63 -23.45 -4.01 -0.75
N ALA A 64 -24.46 -4.62 -1.40
CA ALA A 64 -24.44 -4.89 -2.84
C ALA A 64 -24.22 -3.60 -3.67
N SER A 65 -24.85 -2.49 -3.25
CA SER A 65 -24.66 -1.17 -3.88
C SER A 65 -23.22 -0.69 -3.75
N LEU A 66 -22.58 -0.84 -2.59
CA LEU A 66 -21.17 -0.47 -2.39
C LEU A 66 -20.25 -1.31 -3.27
N LYS A 67 -20.44 -2.63 -3.31
CA LYS A 67 -19.68 -3.54 -4.18
C LYS A 67 -19.81 -3.17 -5.66
N LYS A 68 -21.03 -2.81 -6.12
CA LYS A 68 -21.27 -2.32 -7.49
C LYS A 68 -20.50 -1.02 -7.77
N ASN A 69 -20.50 -0.08 -6.83
CA ASN A 69 -19.78 1.18 -6.98
C ASN A 69 -18.25 1.00 -6.95
N ILE A 70 -17.74 0.08 -6.14
CA ILE A 70 -16.31 -0.31 -6.16
C ILE A 70 -15.95 -0.83 -7.56
N LYS A 71 -16.73 -1.78 -8.12
CA LYS A 71 -16.50 -2.29 -9.49
C LYS A 71 -16.47 -1.19 -10.54
N LYS A 72 -17.39 -0.21 -10.44
CA LYS A 72 -17.42 0.95 -11.36
C LYS A 72 -16.12 1.78 -11.29
N ASN A 73 -15.58 2.00 -10.09
CA ASN A 73 -14.35 2.77 -9.92
C ASN A 73 -13.10 1.94 -10.30
N ILE A 74 -13.13 0.62 -10.12
CA ILE A 74 -12.11 -0.27 -10.71
C ILE A 74 -12.08 -0.12 -12.22
N ALA A 75 -13.21 -0.21 -12.91
CA ALA A 75 -13.29 -0.04 -14.37
C ALA A 75 -12.73 1.32 -14.84
N LYS A 76 -12.96 2.41 -14.08
CA LYS A 76 -12.32 3.71 -14.37
C LYS A 76 -10.80 3.65 -14.23
N THR A 77 -10.31 2.99 -13.18
CA THR A 77 -8.86 2.83 -12.94
C THR A 77 -8.21 2.01 -14.04
N GLU A 78 -8.86 0.92 -14.47
CA GLU A 78 -8.43 0.07 -15.59
C GLU A 78 -8.28 0.87 -16.89
N GLY A 79 -9.28 1.71 -17.21
CA GLY A 79 -9.27 2.53 -18.42
C GLY A 79 -8.15 3.58 -18.48
N ILE A 80 -7.66 4.06 -17.31
CA ILE A 80 -6.55 5.02 -17.27
C ILE A 80 -5.20 4.31 -17.36
N ILE A 81 -5.07 3.15 -16.72
CA ILE A 81 -3.78 2.44 -16.62
C ILE A 81 -3.58 1.40 -17.73
N GLU A 82 -4.65 1.14 -18.51
CA GLU A 82 -4.69 0.14 -19.58
C GLU A 82 -4.32 -1.28 -19.10
N ARG A 83 -4.73 -1.60 -17.86
CA ARG A 83 -4.57 -2.90 -17.21
C ARG A 83 -5.89 -3.37 -16.65
N THR A 84 -6.05 -4.69 -16.50
CA THR A 84 -7.32 -5.30 -16.09
C THR A 84 -7.20 -6.00 -14.75
N PHE A 85 -8.06 -5.68 -13.81
CA PHE A 85 -8.10 -6.32 -12.50
C PHE A 85 -8.64 -7.75 -12.60
N GLY A 86 -7.75 -8.72 -12.44
CA GLY A 86 -8.04 -10.14 -12.65
C GLY A 86 -7.96 -10.62 -14.12
N GLY A 87 -7.51 -9.79 -15.04
CA GLY A 87 -7.38 -10.11 -16.47
C GLY A 87 -5.96 -10.48 -16.92
N SER A 88 -5.78 -10.57 -18.25
CA SER A 88 -4.54 -11.01 -18.90
C SER A 88 -3.43 -9.95 -18.91
N ASN A 89 -3.74 -8.68 -18.68
CA ASN A 89 -2.76 -7.62 -18.38
C ASN A 89 -3.01 -7.14 -16.95
N PRO A 90 -2.46 -7.82 -15.90
CA PRO A 90 -2.97 -7.68 -14.55
C PRO A 90 -2.75 -6.29 -13.95
N LEU A 91 -3.83 -5.68 -13.44
CA LEU A 91 -3.81 -4.58 -12.51
C LEU A 91 -3.68 -5.12 -11.09
N LEU A 92 -2.69 -4.69 -10.34
CA LEU A 92 -2.61 -4.96 -8.91
C LEU A 92 -2.94 -3.71 -8.10
N LEU A 93 -3.60 -3.91 -6.96
CA LEU A 93 -4.10 -2.84 -6.11
C LEU A 93 -3.49 -2.90 -4.71
N SER A 94 -3.30 -1.72 -4.13
CA SER A 94 -3.09 -1.55 -2.70
C SER A 94 -4.38 -1.08 -2.03
N VAL A 95 -4.66 -1.58 -0.82
CA VAL A 95 -5.77 -1.17 0.02
C VAL A 95 -5.21 -0.66 1.34
N ARG A 96 -5.39 0.63 1.60
CA ARG A 96 -4.74 1.34 2.71
C ARG A 96 -5.75 2.12 3.54
N SER A 97 -5.56 2.15 4.84
CA SER A 97 -6.29 3.05 5.74
C SER A 97 -5.94 4.52 5.51
N GLY A 98 -6.92 5.39 5.78
CA GLY A 98 -6.74 6.83 5.73
C GLY A 98 -7.62 7.50 6.78
N ALA A 99 -7.21 7.51 8.06
CA ALA A 99 -7.93 8.23 9.10
C ALA A 99 -7.74 9.75 8.94
N PRO A 100 -8.69 10.59 9.41
CA PRO A 100 -8.55 12.04 9.45
C PRO A 100 -7.34 12.50 10.25
N VAL A 101 -7.04 11.81 11.36
CA VAL A 101 -5.87 12.04 12.17
C VAL A 101 -4.84 10.93 11.89
N SER A 102 -3.57 11.31 11.77
CA SER A 102 -2.49 10.35 11.55
C SER A 102 -2.34 9.42 12.75
N MET A 103 -2.34 8.11 12.49
CA MET A 103 -2.19 7.05 13.49
C MET A 103 -1.11 6.07 13.01
N PRO A 104 0.19 6.44 13.09
CA PRO A 104 1.28 5.65 12.51
C PRO A 104 1.37 4.24 13.09
N GLY A 105 1.41 3.21 12.25
CA GLY A 105 1.51 1.80 12.67
C GLY A 105 0.27 1.20 13.34
N MET A 106 -0.81 1.99 13.50
CA MET A 106 -2.04 1.52 14.17
C MET A 106 -3.06 0.90 13.22
N MET A 107 -2.96 1.22 11.94
CA MET A 107 -3.94 0.83 10.91
C MET A 107 -3.29 -0.05 9.84
N GLU A 108 -4.10 -0.89 9.26
CA GLU A 108 -3.62 -1.93 8.34
C GLU A 108 -3.50 -1.46 6.88
N THR A 109 -2.63 -2.16 6.14
CA THR A 109 -2.41 -2.01 4.69
C THR A 109 -2.32 -3.40 4.08
N ILE A 110 -2.93 -3.61 2.91
CA ILE A 110 -2.78 -4.83 2.13
C ILE A 110 -2.32 -4.46 0.72
N LEU A 111 -1.25 -5.09 0.26
CA LEU A 111 -0.65 -4.86 -1.04
C LEU A 111 -0.82 -6.08 -1.97
N ASN A 112 -0.57 -5.87 -3.27
CA ASN A 112 -0.60 -6.91 -4.29
C ASN A 112 -1.96 -7.60 -4.49
N ILE A 113 -3.05 -6.95 -4.10
CA ILE A 113 -4.43 -7.45 -4.33
C ILE A 113 -4.66 -7.64 -5.83
N GLY A 114 -5.14 -8.81 -6.21
CA GLY A 114 -5.34 -9.20 -7.61
C GLY A 114 -4.41 -10.30 -8.09
N LEU A 115 -3.36 -10.67 -7.32
CA LEU A 115 -2.57 -11.87 -7.60
C LEU A 115 -3.35 -13.11 -7.19
N THR A 116 -3.65 -13.95 -8.17
CA THR A 116 -4.36 -15.22 -8.04
C THR A 116 -3.64 -16.28 -8.85
N SER A 117 -4.01 -17.56 -8.69
CA SER A 117 -3.46 -18.64 -9.52
C SER A 117 -3.64 -18.36 -11.03
N LYS A 118 -4.72 -17.65 -11.41
CA LYS A 118 -5.04 -17.30 -12.80
C LYS A 118 -4.23 -16.12 -13.32
N THR A 119 -3.93 -15.12 -12.47
CA THR A 119 -3.25 -13.88 -12.91
C THR A 119 -1.73 -13.98 -12.80
N ILE A 120 -1.17 -14.90 -12.02
CA ILE A 120 0.26 -15.11 -11.88
C ILE A 120 0.95 -15.36 -13.23
N PRO A 121 0.51 -16.29 -14.12
CA PRO A 121 1.13 -16.49 -15.42
C PRO A 121 1.16 -15.20 -16.27
N PHE A 122 0.03 -14.49 -16.33
CA PHE A 122 -0.06 -13.22 -17.06
C PHE A 122 0.84 -12.12 -16.48
N MET A 123 1.00 -12.09 -15.14
CA MET A 123 1.91 -11.13 -14.51
C MET A 123 3.38 -11.45 -14.80
N ILE A 124 3.74 -12.73 -14.89
CA ILE A 124 5.07 -13.17 -15.33
C ILE A 124 5.33 -12.69 -16.76
N ASP A 125 4.39 -12.91 -17.67
CA ASP A 125 4.49 -12.45 -19.07
C ASP A 125 4.59 -10.91 -19.14
N ALA A 126 3.72 -10.18 -18.44
CA ALA A 126 3.73 -8.72 -18.39
C ALA A 126 5.00 -8.12 -17.78
N THR A 127 5.77 -8.90 -17.05
CA THR A 127 7.07 -8.51 -16.45
C THR A 127 8.26 -9.16 -17.14
N SER A 128 8.10 -9.55 -18.42
CA SER A 128 9.16 -10.14 -19.25
C SER A 128 9.81 -11.38 -18.63
N GLY A 129 9.00 -12.27 -18.06
CA GLY A 129 9.44 -13.52 -17.45
C GLY A 129 9.99 -13.38 -16.02
N ASN A 130 9.73 -12.26 -15.33
CA ASN A 130 10.27 -12.02 -13.99
C ASN A 130 9.52 -12.80 -12.90
N GLU A 131 9.63 -14.13 -12.94
CA GLU A 131 9.03 -15.01 -11.93
C GLU A 131 9.41 -14.64 -10.50
N ARG A 132 10.66 -14.19 -10.31
CA ARG A 132 11.16 -13.83 -8.98
C ARG A 132 10.33 -12.70 -8.36
N PHE A 133 10.07 -11.65 -9.12
CA PHE A 133 9.23 -10.53 -8.70
C PHE A 133 7.80 -10.97 -8.39
N VAL A 134 7.22 -11.79 -9.27
CA VAL A 134 5.82 -12.20 -9.15
C VAL A 134 5.59 -13.09 -7.92
N TYR A 135 6.46 -14.09 -7.70
CA TYR A 135 6.33 -14.97 -6.53
C TYR A 135 6.72 -14.28 -5.21
N ASP A 136 7.67 -13.33 -5.20
CA ASP A 136 7.92 -12.50 -4.02
C ASP A 136 6.69 -11.63 -3.68
N SER A 137 6.05 -11.03 -4.69
CA SER A 137 4.83 -10.25 -4.50
C SER A 137 3.65 -11.13 -4.04
N TYR A 138 3.52 -12.34 -4.56
CA TYR A 138 2.47 -13.27 -4.18
C TYR A 138 2.62 -13.77 -2.73
N ARG A 139 3.83 -14.19 -2.32
CA ARG A 139 4.06 -14.59 -0.93
C ARG A 139 3.80 -13.45 0.06
N ARG A 140 4.12 -12.19 -0.33
CA ARG A 140 3.82 -10.99 0.48
C ARG A 140 2.31 -10.79 0.61
N LEU A 141 1.57 -10.93 -0.49
CA LEU A 141 0.10 -10.87 -0.45
C LEU A 141 -0.46 -11.94 0.50
N ILE A 142 -0.04 -13.21 0.36
CA ILE A 142 -0.54 -14.30 1.20
C ILE A 142 -0.28 -13.99 2.68
N MET A 143 0.93 -13.58 3.03
CA MET A 143 1.30 -13.30 4.42
C MET A 143 0.51 -12.13 5.00
N MET A 144 0.42 -11.00 4.29
CA MET A 144 -0.34 -9.83 4.74
C MET A 144 -1.83 -10.11 4.83
N TYR A 145 -2.39 -10.77 3.83
CA TYR A 145 -3.81 -11.07 3.81
C TYR A 145 -4.19 -12.08 4.89
N ALA A 146 -3.39 -13.11 5.10
CA ALA A 146 -3.60 -14.08 6.17
C ALA A 146 -3.56 -13.41 7.56
N ASP A 147 -2.59 -12.55 7.82
CA ASP A 147 -2.46 -11.81 9.10
C ASP A 147 -3.60 -10.80 9.28
N VAL A 148 -3.80 -9.90 8.29
CA VAL A 148 -4.69 -8.76 8.44
C VAL A 148 -6.16 -9.13 8.24
N VAL A 149 -6.46 -9.90 7.19
CA VAL A 149 -7.85 -10.22 6.83
C VAL A 149 -8.32 -11.47 7.56
N MET A 150 -7.60 -12.57 7.39
CA MET A 150 -8.10 -13.87 7.87
C MET A 150 -7.93 -14.04 9.39
N GLU A 151 -6.80 -13.61 9.96
CA GLU A 151 -6.58 -13.72 11.40
C GLU A 151 -7.24 -12.59 12.19
N LYS A 152 -6.86 -11.32 11.91
CA LYS A 152 -7.29 -10.18 12.74
C LYS A 152 -8.73 -9.76 12.49
N ALA A 153 -9.14 -9.63 11.22
CA ALA A 153 -10.48 -9.15 10.88
C ALA A 153 -11.55 -10.26 10.99
N LEU A 154 -11.32 -11.42 10.37
CA LEU A 154 -12.25 -12.55 10.36
C LEU A 154 -12.11 -13.48 11.56
N LYS A 155 -11.01 -13.35 12.34
CA LYS A 155 -10.74 -14.15 13.55
C LYS A 155 -10.75 -15.65 13.30
N LEU A 156 -10.22 -16.09 12.16
CA LEU A 156 -10.22 -17.49 11.76
C LEU A 156 -9.16 -18.32 12.49
N ASN A 157 -8.12 -17.69 13.05
CA ASN A 157 -7.07 -18.39 13.77
C ASN A 157 -7.61 -18.99 15.08
N LYS A 158 -7.54 -20.30 15.19
CA LYS A 158 -7.89 -21.06 16.42
C LYS A 158 -6.66 -21.41 17.26
N SER A 159 -5.46 -21.20 16.71
CA SER A 159 -4.18 -21.42 17.36
C SER A 159 -3.82 -20.26 18.27
N SER A 160 -3.01 -20.51 19.29
CA SER A 160 -2.42 -19.46 20.12
C SER A 160 -1.24 -18.73 19.44
N ARG A 161 -0.76 -19.24 18.30
CA ARG A 161 0.38 -18.67 17.57
C ARG A 161 -0.11 -17.80 16.41
N PRO A 162 0.40 -16.56 16.29
CA PRO A 162 0.12 -15.71 15.13
C PRO A 162 0.52 -16.38 13.81
N ILE A 163 -0.32 -16.28 12.80
CA ILE A 163 -0.04 -16.86 11.46
C ILE A 163 1.26 -16.30 10.86
N ARG A 164 1.53 -15.01 11.10
CA ARG A 164 2.75 -14.35 10.64
C ARG A 164 4.01 -15.05 11.17
N GLU A 165 4.04 -15.41 12.45
CA GLU A 165 5.18 -16.10 13.07
C GLU A 165 5.44 -17.46 12.40
N LEU A 166 4.38 -18.22 12.09
CA LEU A 166 4.50 -19.50 11.39
C LEU A 166 5.09 -19.32 9.98
N MET A 167 4.66 -18.27 9.27
CA MET A 167 5.13 -17.97 7.92
C MET A 167 6.57 -17.44 7.92
N GLU A 168 6.94 -16.58 8.85
CA GLU A 168 8.32 -16.08 9.00
C GLU A 168 9.29 -17.22 9.31
N LYS A 169 8.89 -18.18 10.15
CA LYS A 169 9.70 -19.38 10.44
C LYS A 169 9.98 -20.24 9.20
N GLU A 170 9.01 -20.37 8.28
CA GLU A 170 9.21 -21.07 7.02
C GLU A 170 10.17 -20.30 6.10
N LEU A 171 10.06 -18.97 6.02
CA LEU A 171 10.97 -18.11 5.28
C LEU A 171 12.42 -18.27 5.79
N ASP A 172 12.60 -18.19 7.11
CA ASP A 172 13.92 -18.32 7.73
C ASP A 172 14.51 -19.74 7.53
N SER A 173 13.66 -20.77 7.56
CA SER A 173 14.07 -22.15 7.26
C SER A 173 14.63 -22.26 5.84
N ILE A 174 13.96 -21.70 4.83
CA ILE A 174 14.43 -21.71 3.43
C ILE A 174 15.73 -20.93 3.30
N LYS A 175 15.83 -19.76 3.93
CA LYS A 175 17.07 -18.96 3.95
C LYS A 175 18.24 -19.74 4.52
N LYS A 176 18.03 -20.36 5.68
CA LYS A 176 19.07 -21.14 6.37
C LYS A 176 19.56 -22.31 5.54
N VAL A 177 18.64 -23.10 4.96
CA VAL A 177 18.97 -24.27 4.14
C VAL A 177 19.76 -23.88 2.89
N ASN A 178 19.45 -22.74 2.27
CA ASN A 178 20.11 -22.29 1.03
C ASN A 178 21.27 -21.30 1.27
N GLY A 179 21.58 -20.94 2.52
CA GLY A 179 22.65 -19.99 2.85
C GLY A 179 22.37 -18.55 2.45
N TYR A 180 21.11 -18.15 2.31
CA TYR A 180 20.74 -16.78 1.94
C TYR A 180 20.83 -15.83 3.14
N LYS A 181 21.59 -14.73 2.98
CA LYS A 181 21.68 -13.68 4.00
C LYS A 181 20.47 -12.76 3.99
N ASN A 182 19.95 -12.45 2.81
CA ASN A 182 18.85 -11.50 2.60
C ASN A 182 17.81 -12.06 1.63
N ASP A 183 16.60 -11.54 1.71
CA ASP A 183 15.47 -11.85 0.79
C ASP A 183 15.86 -11.58 -0.67
N SER A 184 16.68 -10.56 -0.92
CA SER A 184 17.17 -10.21 -2.26
C SER A 184 18.01 -11.32 -2.93
N ASN A 185 18.59 -12.23 -2.15
CA ASN A 185 19.39 -13.35 -2.65
C ASN A 185 18.56 -14.57 -3.04
N MET A 186 17.30 -14.64 -2.61
CA MET A 186 16.41 -15.77 -2.89
C MET A 186 16.03 -15.84 -4.38
N LYS A 187 16.00 -17.05 -4.92
CA LYS A 187 15.69 -17.34 -6.32
C LYS A 187 14.18 -17.48 -6.53
N ALA A 188 13.70 -17.36 -7.77
CA ALA A 188 12.29 -17.50 -8.13
C ALA A 188 11.67 -18.81 -7.62
N LYS A 189 12.38 -19.93 -7.81
CA LYS A 189 11.93 -21.25 -7.34
C LYS A 189 11.69 -21.31 -5.83
N ASP A 190 12.50 -20.58 -5.04
CA ASP A 190 12.37 -20.61 -3.58
C ASP A 190 11.14 -19.79 -3.13
N TRP A 191 10.89 -18.68 -3.81
CA TRP A 191 9.66 -17.89 -3.59
C TRP A 191 8.39 -18.64 -3.98
N LYS A 192 8.42 -19.39 -5.09
CA LYS A 192 7.32 -20.26 -5.51
C LYS A 192 7.02 -21.32 -4.45
N VAL A 193 8.04 -22.07 -4.03
CA VAL A 193 7.93 -23.10 -2.97
C VAL A 193 7.41 -22.49 -1.67
N LEU A 194 7.91 -21.31 -1.27
CA LEU A 194 7.46 -20.63 -0.07
C LEU A 194 5.98 -20.23 -0.17
N SER A 195 5.53 -19.70 -1.32
CA SER A 195 4.13 -19.37 -1.55
C SER A 195 3.22 -20.60 -1.40
N GLU A 196 3.61 -21.73 -1.97
CA GLU A 196 2.88 -22.99 -1.84
C GLU A 196 2.81 -23.48 -0.37
N LYS A 197 3.90 -23.33 0.38
CA LYS A 197 3.91 -23.63 1.83
C LYS A 197 2.97 -22.70 2.59
N TYR A 198 2.97 -21.40 2.29
CA TYR A 198 2.08 -20.42 2.91
C TYR A 198 0.60 -20.76 2.68
N LEU A 199 0.23 -21.15 1.46
CA LEU A 199 -1.14 -21.61 1.16
C LEU A 199 -1.56 -22.84 1.99
N LYS A 200 -0.63 -23.78 2.18
CA LYS A 200 -0.86 -24.97 3.03
C LYS A 200 -1.03 -24.59 4.51
N ILE A 201 -0.20 -23.65 5.01
CA ILE A 201 -0.32 -23.13 6.39
C ILE A 201 -1.68 -22.45 6.57
N VAL A 202 -2.09 -21.58 5.65
CA VAL A 202 -3.40 -20.90 5.70
C VAL A 202 -4.53 -21.91 5.80
N LYS A 203 -4.56 -22.92 4.92
CA LYS A 203 -5.59 -23.94 4.92
C LYS A 203 -5.60 -24.77 6.21
N LYS A 204 -4.42 -25.09 6.75
CA LYS A 204 -4.27 -25.86 7.98
C LYS A 204 -4.76 -25.08 9.20
N GLU A 205 -4.28 -23.85 9.37
CA GLU A 205 -4.54 -23.06 10.59
C GLU A 205 -5.96 -22.46 10.62
N PHE A 206 -6.49 -22.08 9.47
CA PHE A 206 -7.81 -21.43 9.38
C PHE A 206 -8.95 -22.38 8.98
N GLY A 207 -8.64 -23.56 8.43
CA GLY A 207 -9.63 -24.52 7.94
C GLY A 207 -10.27 -24.14 6.60
N VAL A 208 -9.93 -22.98 6.05
CA VAL A 208 -10.39 -22.49 4.75
C VAL A 208 -9.21 -22.15 3.85
N PRO A 209 -9.34 -22.25 2.51
CA PRO A 209 -8.27 -21.87 1.60
C PRO A 209 -8.06 -20.35 1.57
N PHE A 210 -6.89 -19.93 1.10
CA PHE A 210 -6.64 -18.55 0.71
C PHE A 210 -7.54 -18.19 -0.47
N PRO A 211 -8.17 -16.98 -0.48
CA PRO A 211 -9.07 -16.59 -1.56
C PRO A 211 -8.33 -16.44 -2.89
N ASP A 212 -8.78 -17.17 -3.90
CA ASP A 212 -8.21 -17.17 -5.27
C ASP A 212 -9.08 -16.38 -6.27
N ASP A 213 -9.98 -15.54 -5.76
CA ASP A 213 -10.76 -14.57 -6.55
C ASP A 213 -10.32 -13.15 -6.21
N HIS A 214 -10.00 -12.35 -7.23
CA HIS A 214 -9.47 -10.99 -7.07
C HIS A 214 -10.47 -10.03 -6.39
N TYR A 215 -11.79 -10.18 -6.64
CA TYR A 215 -12.79 -9.35 -5.95
C TYR A 215 -13.03 -9.81 -4.52
N GLU A 216 -12.96 -11.09 -4.23
CA GLU A 216 -13.00 -11.61 -2.86
C GLU A 216 -11.83 -11.05 -2.05
N GLN A 217 -10.62 -11.07 -2.62
CA GLN A 217 -9.44 -10.44 -2.01
C GLN A 217 -9.68 -8.94 -1.75
N LEU A 218 -10.20 -8.20 -2.73
CA LEU A 218 -10.44 -6.76 -2.60
C LEU A 218 -11.47 -6.45 -1.52
N TYR A 219 -12.61 -7.13 -1.52
CA TYR A 219 -13.67 -6.90 -0.54
C TYR A 219 -13.23 -7.29 0.87
N GLY A 220 -12.51 -8.39 1.02
CA GLY A 220 -11.91 -8.78 2.29
C GLY A 220 -10.92 -7.75 2.81
N ALA A 221 -10.05 -7.23 1.95
CA ALA A 221 -9.10 -6.18 2.32
C ALA A 221 -9.78 -4.88 2.75
N VAL A 222 -10.79 -4.41 2.00
CA VAL A 222 -11.58 -3.21 2.36
C VAL A 222 -12.26 -3.41 3.72
N ALA A 223 -12.89 -4.56 3.94
CA ALA A 223 -13.54 -4.90 5.21
C ALA A 223 -12.53 -4.92 6.37
N ALA A 224 -11.37 -5.53 6.18
CA ALA A 224 -10.32 -5.60 7.19
C ALA A 224 -9.74 -4.23 7.56
N VAL A 225 -9.59 -3.33 6.58
CA VAL A 225 -9.17 -1.95 6.87
C VAL A 225 -10.23 -1.23 7.70
N PHE A 226 -11.52 -1.39 7.42
CA PHE A 226 -12.57 -0.82 8.28
C PHE A 226 -12.54 -1.43 9.69
N GLU A 227 -12.37 -2.77 9.81
CA GLU A 227 -12.23 -3.44 11.13
C GLU A 227 -11.02 -2.94 11.92
N SER A 228 -9.92 -2.62 11.24
CA SER A 228 -8.70 -2.17 11.90
C SER A 228 -8.89 -0.87 12.71
N TRP A 229 -9.91 -0.06 12.38
CA TRP A 229 -10.32 1.08 13.20
C TRP A 229 -10.65 0.66 14.65
N ASN A 230 -11.24 -0.52 14.83
CA ASN A 230 -11.59 -1.08 16.13
C ASN A 230 -10.53 -2.07 16.68
N GLY A 231 -9.37 -2.18 16.04
CA GLY A 231 -8.25 -2.96 16.53
C GLY A 231 -7.76 -2.46 17.90
N LYS A 232 -7.20 -3.35 18.72
CA LYS A 232 -6.77 -3.03 20.10
C LYS A 232 -5.81 -1.83 20.12
N ARG A 233 -4.73 -1.87 19.33
CA ARG A 233 -3.75 -0.76 19.25
C ARG A 233 -4.39 0.56 18.81
N ALA A 234 -5.28 0.52 17.81
CA ALA A 234 -5.95 1.71 17.32
C ALA A 234 -6.89 2.33 18.37
N LYS A 235 -7.58 1.52 19.16
CA LYS A 235 -8.43 1.97 20.27
C LYS A 235 -7.60 2.62 21.39
N GLU A 236 -6.52 1.95 21.82
CA GLU A 236 -5.61 2.45 22.84
C GLU A 236 -4.98 3.79 22.45
N TYR A 237 -4.48 3.88 21.20
CA TYR A 237 -3.92 5.11 20.66
C TYR A 237 -4.95 6.25 20.62
N ARG A 238 -6.16 5.98 20.12
CA ARG A 238 -7.21 7.00 20.09
C ARG A 238 -7.62 7.47 21.50
N SER A 239 -7.68 6.55 22.45
CA SER A 239 -7.97 6.91 23.85
C SER A 239 -6.88 7.83 24.43
N PHE A 240 -5.62 7.52 24.15
CA PHE A 240 -4.47 8.31 24.62
C PHE A 240 -4.46 9.71 23.96
N GLU A 241 -4.62 9.78 22.65
CA GLU A 241 -4.60 11.03 21.86
C GLU A 241 -5.95 11.78 21.87
N LYS A 242 -6.95 11.30 22.64
CA LYS A 242 -8.30 11.88 22.70
C LYS A 242 -9.00 12.02 21.33
N ILE A 243 -8.73 11.10 20.43
CA ILE A 243 -9.34 11.06 19.10
C ILE A 243 -10.72 10.39 19.20
N SER A 244 -11.75 11.04 18.64
CA SER A 244 -13.12 10.53 18.67
C SER A 244 -13.25 9.20 17.93
N SER A 245 -13.87 8.21 18.59
CA SER A 245 -14.15 6.90 17.98
C SER A 245 -15.18 6.96 16.83
N SER A 246 -15.97 8.04 16.74
CA SER A 246 -16.97 8.24 15.68
C SER A 246 -16.39 8.67 14.34
N MET A 247 -15.12 9.13 14.27
CA MET A 247 -14.49 9.59 13.03
C MET A 247 -14.41 8.51 11.95
N GLY A 248 -14.09 7.27 12.32
CA GLY A 248 -13.86 6.20 11.37
C GLY A 248 -12.56 6.36 10.58
N THR A 249 -12.37 5.50 9.60
CA THR A 249 -11.27 5.57 8.64
C THR A 249 -11.79 5.52 7.22
N ALA A 250 -11.20 6.30 6.33
CA ALA A 250 -11.35 6.11 4.90
C ALA A 250 -10.51 4.90 4.45
N VAL A 251 -10.81 4.38 3.25
CA VAL A 251 -10.02 3.33 2.61
C VAL A 251 -9.58 3.81 1.24
N ASN A 252 -8.28 3.85 1.00
CA ASN A 252 -7.70 4.19 -0.29
C ASN A 252 -7.39 2.89 -1.05
N VAL A 253 -8.03 2.71 -2.21
CA VAL A 253 -7.77 1.65 -3.18
C VAL A 253 -7.03 2.26 -4.35
N GLN A 254 -5.80 1.85 -4.58
CA GLN A 254 -4.91 2.51 -5.54
C GLN A 254 -4.13 1.51 -6.38
N ALA A 255 -3.97 1.81 -7.66
CA ALA A 255 -3.09 1.05 -8.54
C ALA A 255 -1.66 1.03 -8.01
N MET A 256 -1.00 -0.12 -8.10
CA MET A 256 0.36 -0.29 -7.62
C MET A 256 1.39 0.03 -8.70
N VAL A 257 2.48 0.65 -8.25
CA VAL A 257 3.76 0.74 -8.94
C VAL A 257 4.81 -0.03 -8.14
N PHE A 258 5.84 -0.53 -8.80
CA PHE A 258 6.72 -1.53 -8.19
C PHE A 258 8.17 -1.08 -8.20
N GLY A 259 8.70 -0.78 -7.03
CA GLY A 259 10.12 -0.47 -6.82
C GLY A 259 11.03 -1.71 -6.82
N ASN A 260 10.46 -2.92 -6.90
CA ASN A 260 11.18 -4.21 -6.88
C ASN A 260 11.13 -4.99 -8.21
N LEU A 261 10.87 -4.29 -9.33
CA LEU A 261 10.86 -4.92 -10.66
C LEU A 261 12.25 -5.33 -11.17
N GLY A 262 13.32 -4.73 -10.65
CA GLY A 262 14.67 -5.03 -11.08
C GLY A 262 15.66 -3.91 -10.77
N LYS A 263 16.82 -3.94 -11.43
CA LYS A 263 17.94 -3.04 -11.13
C LYS A 263 17.64 -1.54 -11.35
N ASN A 264 16.73 -1.23 -12.26
CA ASN A 264 16.34 0.15 -12.58
C ASN A 264 15.07 0.59 -11.84
N SER A 265 14.71 -0.12 -10.78
CA SER A 265 13.56 0.19 -9.94
C SER A 265 14.03 0.50 -8.52
N GLY A 266 13.28 1.32 -7.83
CA GLY A 266 13.57 1.65 -6.44
C GLY A 266 12.35 2.19 -5.72
N THR A 267 12.46 2.31 -4.43
CA THR A 267 11.47 2.95 -3.56
C THR A 267 12.18 3.81 -2.54
N GLY A 268 11.52 4.85 -2.05
CA GLY A 268 12.11 5.75 -1.08
C GLY A 268 11.09 6.59 -0.35
N VAL A 269 11.59 7.37 0.57
CA VAL A 269 10.86 8.42 1.28
C VAL A 269 11.63 9.71 1.13
N ALA A 270 10.96 10.76 0.70
CA ALA A 270 11.55 12.08 0.54
C ALA A 270 10.72 13.15 1.27
N PHE A 271 11.39 14.17 1.74
CA PHE A 271 10.82 15.29 2.48
C PHE A 271 11.18 16.61 1.77
N THR A 272 10.26 17.53 1.70
CA THR A 272 10.49 18.86 1.11
C THR A 272 11.54 19.66 1.88
N ARG A 273 11.65 19.40 3.20
CA ARG A 273 12.66 19.94 4.13
C ARG A 273 13.29 18.82 4.95
N ASN A 274 14.44 19.08 5.52
CA ASN A 274 15.03 18.18 6.51
C ASN A 274 14.07 18.08 7.73
N PRO A 275 13.54 16.89 8.05
CA PRO A 275 12.55 16.73 9.13
C PRO A 275 13.13 16.94 10.52
N SER A 276 14.46 16.88 10.68
CA SER A 276 15.14 17.03 11.97
C SER A 276 15.55 18.48 12.24
N THR A 277 16.00 19.22 11.21
CA THR A 277 16.53 20.57 11.37
C THR A 277 15.57 21.66 10.87
N GLY A 278 14.60 21.31 10.01
CA GLY A 278 13.72 22.28 9.34
C GLY A 278 14.38 23.01 8.17
N GLU A 279 15.64 22.77 7.88
CA GLU A 279 16.36 23.41 6.76
C GLU A 279 15.72 23.07 5.42
N ASN A 280 15.73 24.05 4.50
CA ASN A 280 15.20 23.89 3.15
C ASN A 280 16.14 23.06 2.27
N ASN A 281 16.48 21.87 2.74
CA ASN A 281 17.29 20.90 2.04
C ASN A 281 16.42 19.71 1.63
N PHE A 282 16.57 19.25 0.37
CA PHE A 282 15.88 18.05 -0.10
C PHE A 282 16.46 16.84 0.61
N PHE A 283 15.70 16.27 1.52
CA PHE A 283 16.12 15.16 2.37
C PHE A 283 15.33 13.90 2.03
N GLY A 284 15.99 12.75 2.08
CA GLY A 284 15.31 11.48 1.87
C GLY A 284 16.26 10.30 1.74
N GLU A 285 15.64 9.14 1.71
CA GLU A 285 16.32 7.85 1.64
C GLU A 285 15.63 6.97 0.60
N TRP A 286 16.40 6.08 -0.05
CA TRP A 286 15.90 5.17 -1.05
C TRP A 286 16.58 3.81 -0.99
N LEU A 287 15.91 2.79 -1.52
CA LEU A 287 16.43 1.43 -1.70
C LEU A 287 16.25 0.99 -3.16
N PRO A 288 17.32 0.51 -3.83
CA PRO A 288 17.19 -0.13 -5.14
C PRO A 288 16.49 -1.48 -5.01
N ASN A 289 15.67 -1.81 -6.01
CA ASN A 289 14.98 -3.08 -6.12
C ASN A 289 14.29 -3.49 -4.81
N ALA A 290 13.38 -2.65 -4.30
CA ALA A 290 12.69 -2.82 -3.03
C ALA A 290 11.24 -2.31 -3.10
N GLN A 291 10.38 -2.87 -2.27
CA GLN A 291 9.03 -2.32 -2.05
C GLN A 291 9.04 -1.27 -0.93
N GLY A 292 8.00 -0.42 -0.86
CA GLY A 292 7.89 0.62 0.16
C GLY A 292 7.99 0.11 1.60
N GLU A 293 7.51 -1.11 1.86
CA GLU A 293 7.61 -1.78 3.17
C GLU A 293 9.06 -2.00 3.59
N ASP A 294 9.95 -2.31 2.66
CA ASP A 294 11.35 -2.65 2.95
C ASP A 294 12.12 -1.42 3.48
N VAL A 295 11.70 -0.19 3.07
CA VAL A 295 12.25 1.07 3.59
C VAL A 295 11.73 1.33 5.01
N VAL A 296 10.41 1.20 5.21
CA VAL A 296 9.77 1.53 6.48
C VAL A 296 10.12 0.51 7.57
N ALA A 297 10.25 -0.77 7.21
CA ALA A 297 10.59 -1.84 8.15
C ALA A 297 12.07 -1.87 8.56
N GLY A 298 12.94 -1.08 7.91
CA GLY A 298 14.37 -1.05 8.24
C GLY A 298 15.11 -2.36 7.98
N VAL A 299 14.58 -3.22 7.11
CA VAL A 299 15.17 -4.54 6.79
C VAL A 299 16.52 -4.41 6.08
N ARG A 300 16.70 -3.31 5.36
CA ARG A 300 17.94 -2.97 4.64
C ARG A 300 18.32 -1.54 4.97
N THR A 301 19.63 -1.25 5.04
CA THR A 301 20.13 0.11 5.19
C THR A 301 19.84 0.90 3.91
N PRO A 302 19.01 1.96 3.96
CA PRO A 302 18.73 2.78 2.80
C PRO A 302 19.93 3.66 2.43
N HIS A 303 19.91 4.16 1.20
CA HIS A 303 20.89 5.11 0.68
C HIS A 303 20.26 6.52 0.64
N PRO A 304 21.04 7.59 0.81
CA PRO A 304 20.52 8.94 0.69
C PRO A 304 20.09 9.26 -0.75
N ILE A 305 19.13 10.17 -0.92
CA ILE A 305 18.72 10.66 -2.25
C ILE A 305 19.77 11.60 -2.84
N ILE A 306 20.44 12.41 -2.00
CA ILE A 306 21.56 13.26 -2.36
C ILE A 306 22.77 12.80 -1.54
N ASP A 307 23.92 12.74 -2.15
CA ASP A 307 25.14 12.37 -1.46
C ASP A 307 26.13 13.52 -1.43
N GLU A 308 26.41 14.00 -0.24
CA GLU A 308 27.44 15.01 0.03
C GLU A 308 28.87 14.42 0.04
N LYS A 309 28.99 13.08 0.04
CA LYS A 309 30.26 12.36 0.23
C LYS A 309 30.74 11.56 -1.00
N ASN A 310 30.22 11.85 -2.21
CA ASN A 310 30.57 11.15 -3.46
C ASN A 310 30.37 9.62 -3.42
N SER A 311 29.37 9.13 -2.74
CA SER A 311 29.01 7.70 -2.75
C SER A 311 28.23 7.37 -4.02
N ASN A 312 28.71 6.38 -4.78
CA ASN A 312 28.02 5.92 -6.00
C ASN A 312 26.65 5.24 -5.74
N LYS A 313 26.09 5.40 -4.53
CA LYS A 313 24.86 4.75 -4.09
C LYS A 313 23.69 5.71 -3.87
N SER A 314 23.92 7.03 -3.91
CA SER A 314 22.84 8.00 -3.81
C SER A 314 21.90 7.90 -5.03
N LEU A 315 20.63 8.29 -4.85
CA LEU A 315 19.65 8.29 -5.96
C LEU A 315 20.13 9.19 -7.11
N SER A 316 20.69 10.35 -6.78
CA SER A 316 21.20 11.32 -7.76
C SER A 316 22.28 10.75 -8.68
N VAL A 317 23.07 9.79 -8.22
CA VAL A 317 24.11 9.11 -9.01
C VAL A 317 23.57 7.83 -9.65
N ALA A 318 22.85 7.00 -8.89
CA ALA A 318 22.39 5.70 -9.35
C ALA A 318 21.25 5.77 -10.39
N LEU A 319 20.32 6.72 -10.24
CA LEU A 319 19.17 6.95 -11.12
C LEU A 319 18.96 8.45 -11.35
N PRO A 320 19.84 9.14 -12.11
CA PRO A 320 19.84 10.61 -12.26
C PRO A 320 18.50 11.15 -12.77
N LYS A 321 17.89 10.50 -13.76
CA LYS A 321 16.59 10.92 -14.31
C LYS A 321 15.49 10.88 -13.25
N ALA A 322 15.39 9.77 -12.50
CA ALA A 322 14.41 9.65 -11.43
C ALA A 322 14.62 10.67 -10.32
N PHE A 323 15.87 11.07 -10.06
CA PHE A 323 16.19 12.12 -9.11
C PHE A 323 15.73 13.50 -9.60
N GLU A 324 15.92 13.84 -10.89
CA GLU A 324 15.41 15.09 -11.46
C GLU A 324 13.87 15.12 -11.44
N ASP A 325 13.21 14.05 -11.87
CA ASP A 325 11.74 13.94 -11.78
C ASP A 325 11.25 14.13 -10.33
N LEU A 326 11.98 13.60 -9.35
CA LEU A 326 11.64 13.75 -7.93
C LEU A 326 11.85 15.18 -7.42
N LYS A 327 12.81 15.94 -7.95
CA LYS A 327 12.99 17.37 -7.65
C LYS A 327 11.79 18.19 -8.12
N ASP A 328 11.25 17.90 -9.30
CA ASP A 328 10.05 18.57 -9.81
C ASP A 328 8.83 18.28 -8.95
N VAL A 329 8.68 17.02 -8.50
CA VAL A 329 7.65 16.64 -7.52
C VAL A 329 7.81 17.41 -6.21
N ARG A 330 9.04 17.55 -5.69
CA ARG A 330 9.32 18.34 -4.48
C ARG A 330 8.87 19.80 -4.64
N LEU A 331 9.23 20.44 -5.74
CA LEU A 331 8.85 21.83 -5.99
C LEU A 331 7.34 22.02 -6.02
N SER A 332 6.60 21.09 -6.64
CA SER A 332 5.14 21.12 -6.65
C SER A 332 4.56 20.93 -5.25
N LEU A 333 5.14 20.05 -4.43
CA LEU A 333 4.67 19.78 -3.06
C LEU A 333 4.94 20.93 -2.09
N ILE A 334 5.96 21.75 -2.30
CA ILE A 334 6.24 22.94 -1.47
C ILE A 334 5.02 23.89 -1.47
N HIS A 335 4.32 24.03 -2.58
CA HIS A 335 3.11 24.87 -2.67
C HIS A 335 1.98 24.40 -1.75
N ILE A 336 1.90 23.10 -1.42
CA ILE A 336 0.90 22.55 -0.50
C ILE A 336 1.39 22.62 0.95
N SER A 337 2.63 22.18 1.19
CA SER A 337 3.18 22.00 2.54
C SER A 337 3.75 23.28 3.14
N GLU A 338 4.16 24.23 2.30
CA GLU A 338 4.81 25.49 2.69
C GLU A 338 4.17 26.65 1.92
N PRO A 339 2.91 27.01 2.19
CA PRO A 339 2.28 28.16 1.55
C PRO A 339 3.12 29.40 1.85
N THR A 340 3.55 30.09 0.80
CA THR A 340 4.28 31.34 0.90
C THR A 340 3.44 32.30 1.76
N ARG A 341 3.91 32.67 2.94
CA ARG A 341 3.38 33.86 3.62
C ARG A 341 3.67 35.04 2.67
N LEU A 342 2.63 35.52 2.01
CA LEU A 342 2.67 36.85 1.45
C LEU A 342 2.96 37.78 2.63
N SER A 343 4.22 38.20 2.76
CA SER A 343 4.57 39.32 3.61
C SER A 343 3.87 40.56 2.99
N TRP A 344 2.84 41.01 3.67
CA TRP A 344 2.28 42.31 3.41
C TRP A 344 3.40 43.33 3.69
N ILE A 345 3.92 43.94 2.66
CA ILE A 345 4.71 45.17 2.74
C ILE A 345 3.74 46.32 2.89
#